data_62d276f929d69f2de41fe0516750ff46
#
_entry.id   62d276f929d69f2de41fe0516750ff46
#
_cell.length_a   1.000
_cell.length_b   1.000
_cell.length_c   1.000
_cell.angle_alpha   90.00
_cell.angle_beta   90.00
_cell.angle_gamma   90.00
#
_symmetry.space_group_name_H-M   'P 1'
#
loop_
_entity.id
_entity.type
_entity.pdbx_description
1 polymer ?
#
loop_
_entity_poly.entity_id
_entity_poly.type
_entity_poly.pdbx_seq_one_letter_code
_entity_poly.pdbx_strand_id
1 'polypeptide(L)'
;GLVNLERVKRLDTVCAVGGIMNGTTNFIMDAMHKADVDFPAILKEAQALGYAEADPSADIDGDDIRRKLCISANIAFDAALEEAAIPTFGIRTVTAADIAAFKSHGFACKLLARAESAQDGVCAYVEPALVGADDLEAAVPANFNLITYEAEKLGRQSFYGQGAGRFPTASNVVQDCLTVLSGKRGFYTDKAAPAALVGGEAHPYYVRTALIGKDRCDFHTFHIIFTFFCEILQYPLLYTIMGPFTRLYLPP
;
A
#
# COMPACT_ATOMS: atom_id res chain seq x y z
N GLY A 1 -11.66 -7.56 7.79
CA GLY A 1 -11.27 -6.14 7.70
C GLY A 1 -12.20 -5.28 8.54
N LEU A 2 -13.21 -4.64 7.95
CA LEU A 2 -14.01 -3.58 8.59
C LEU A 2 -14.65 -3.97 9.93
N VAL A 3 -15.13 -5.20 10.10
CA VAL A 3 -15.68 -5.67 11.38
C VAL A 3 -14.63 -5.59 12.50
N ASN A 4 -13.39 -5.92 12.20
CA ASN A 4 -12.30 -5.84 13.19
C ASN A 4 -11.92 -4.39 13.48
N LEU A 5 -11.91 -3.51 12.47
CA LEU A 5 -11.71 -2.08 12.64
C LEU A 5 -12.76 -1.48 13.57
N GLU A 6 -14.03 -1.79 13.34
CA GLU A 6 -15.12 -1.34 14.20
C GLU A 6 -14.96 -1.82 15.65
N ARG A 7 -14.51 -3.07 15.83
CA ARG A 7 -14.22 -3.60 17.17
C ARG A 7 -13.11 -2.80 17.87
N VAL A 8 -12.01 -2.54 17.18
CA VAL A 8 -10.89 -1.75 17.74
C VAL A 8 -11.36 -0.34 18.07
N LYS A 9 -12.08 0.31 17.15
CA LYS A 9 -12.61 1.67 17.33
C LYS A 9 -13.57 1.81 18.51
N ARG A 10 -14.28 0.75 18.91
CA ARG A 10 -15.15 0.76 20.11
C ARG A 10 -14.35 0.72 21.41
N LEU A 11 -13.14 0.21 21.38
CA LEU A 11 -12.31 -0.01 22.58
C LEU A 11 -11.27 1.08 22.77
N ASP A 12 -10.84 1.71 21.68
CA ASP A 12 -9.71 2.64 21.69
C ASP A 12 -9.78 3.61 20.51
N THR A 13 -8.98 4.68 20.57
CA THR A 13 -8.81 5.62 19.47
C THR A 13 -7.89 5.01 18.41
N VAL A 14 -8.40 4.87 17.19
CA VAL A 14 -7.59 4.42 16.06
C VAL A 14 -6.78 5.58 15.52
N CYS A 15 -5.45 5.44 15.49
CA CYS A 15 -4.51 6.46 15.00
C CYS A 15 -4.10 6.21 13.55
N ALA A 16 -4.01 4.93 13.14
CA ALA A 16 -3.65 4.59 11.78
C ALA A 16 -4.32 3.30 11.31
N VAL A 17 -4.45 3.18 9.99
CA VAL A 17 -4.96 2.00 9.29
C VAL A 17 -4.19 1.80 8.00
N GLY A 18 -3.83 0.55 7.67
CA GLY A 18 -3.07 0.27 6.47
C GLY A 18 -2.77 -1.20 6.25
N GLY A 19 -1.73 -1.45 5.45
CA GLY A 19 -1.20 -2.78 5.19
C GLY A 19 -1.31 -3.23 3.74
N ILE A 20 -1.25 -4.54 3.52
CA ILE A 20 -1.37 -5.21 2.22
C ILE A 20 -2.83 -5.52 1.96
N MET A 21 -3.49 -4.72 1.10
CA MET A 21 -4.94 -4.80 0.88
C MET A 21 -5.34 -5.42 -0.47
N ASN A 22 -4.37 -5.85 -1.28
CA ASN A 22 -4.63 -6.49 -2.57
C ASN A 22 -3.76 -7.74 -2.76
N GLY A 23 -4.42 -8.87 -3.04
CA GLY A 23 -3.75 -10.16 -3.19
C GLY A 23 -2.95 -10.29 -4.48
N THR A 24 -3.44 -9.72 -5.59
CA THR A 24 -2.78 -9.77 -6.90
C THR A 24 -1.41 -9.08 -6.84
N THR A 25 -1.37 -7.87 -6.32
CA THR A 25 -0.10 -7.11 -6.20
C THR A 25 0.86 -7.75 -5.21
N ASN A 26 0.35 -8.29 -4.09
CA ASN A 26 1.22 -9.02 -3.16
C ASN A 26 1.79 -10.29 -3.80
N PHE A 27 0.99 -11.05 -4.56
CA PHE A 27 1.48 -12.22 -5.29
C PHE A 27 2.61 -11.84 -6.25
N ILE A 28 2.43 -10.79 -7.04
CA ILE A 28 3.43 -10.33 -8.01
C ILE A 28 4.72 -9.93 -7.30
N MET A 29 4.65 -9.08 -6.27
CA MET A 29 5.82 -8.60 -5.54
C MET A 29 6.55 -9.72 -4.80
N ASP A 30 5.81 -10.65 -4.18
CA ASP A 30 6.37 -11.83 -3.50
C ASP A 30 7.08 -12.77 -4.49
N ALA A 31 6.47 -13.02 -5.66
CA ALA A 31 7.05 -13.85 -6.70
C ALA A 31 8.32 -13.22 -7.30
N MET A 32 8.30 -11.92 -7.61
CA MET A 32 9.50 -11.21 -8.07
C MET A 32 10.63 -11.28 -7.05
N HIS A 33 10.31 -11.14 -5.77
CA HIS A 33 11.30 -11.23 -4.68
C HIS A 33 11.92 -12.63 -4.57
N LYS A 34 11.13 -13.71 -4.77
CA LYS A 34 11.58 -15.10 -4.62
C LYS A 34 12.29 -15.66 -5.84
N ALA A 35 11.81 -15.34 -7.04
CA ALA A 35 12.21 -15.98 -8.27
C ALA A 35 13.18 -15.17 -9.14
N ASP A 36 13.48 -13.92 -8.78
CA ASP A 36 14.31 -12.98 -9.56
C ASP A 36 13.82 -12.83 -11.02
N VAL A 37 12.50 -12.80 -11.22
CA VAL A 37 11.84 -12.73 -12.53
C VAL A 37 11.19 -11.35 -12.69
N ASP A 38 11.13 -10.87 -13.93
CA ASP A 38 10.56 -9.56 -14.25
C ASP A 38 9.04 -9.55 -14.15
N PHE A 39 8.51 -8.36 -13.83
CA PHE A 39 7.10 -8.05 -13.67
C PHE A 39 6.20 -8.62 -14.81
N PRO A 40 6.50 -8.45 -16.14
CA PRO A 40 5.63 -8.97 -17.18
C PRO A 40 5.45 -10.49 -17.19
N ALA A 41 6.49 -11.24 -16.78
CA ALA A 41 6.41 -12.69 -16.72
C ALA A 41 5.54 -13.16 -15.56
N ILE A 42 5.71 -12.56 -14.38
CA ILE A 42 4.90 -12.89 -13.19
C ILE A 42 3.45 -12.44 -13.38
N LEU A 43 3.20 -11.32 -14.07
CA LEU A 43 1.83 -10.90 -14.36
C LEU A 43 1.09 -11.94 -15.22
N LYS A 44 1.74 -12.51 -16.23
CA LYS A 44 1.15 -13.60 -17.04
C LYS A 44 0.86 -14.84 -16.20
N GLU A 45 1.75 -15.18 -15.27
CA GLU A 45 1.53 -16.28 -14.33
C GLU A 45 0.33 -16.00 -13.42
N ALA A 46 0.23 -14.81 -12.86
CA ALA A 46 -0.91 -14.38 -12.05
C ALA A 46 -2.24 -14.49 -12.82
N GLN A 47 -2.24 -14.09 -14.09
CA GLN A 47 -3.40 -14.25 -14.97
C GLN A 47 -3.75 -15.72 -15.24
N ALA A 48 -2.75 -16.56 -15.50
CA ALA A 48 -2.95 -18.00 -15.73
C ALA A 48 -3.50 -18.71 -14.48
N LEU A 49 -3.11 -18.26 -13.28
CA LEU A 49 -3.60 -18.77 -11.99
C LEU A 49 -4.95 -18.17 -11.56
N GLY A 50 -5.49 -17.19 -12.31
CA GLY A 50 -6.75 -16.52 -12.01
C GLY A 50 -6.66 -15.52 -10.85
N TYR A 51 -5.46 -15.08 -10.48
CA TYR A 51 -5.25 -14.01 -9.49
C TYR A 51 -5.35 -12.62 -10.09
N ALA A 52 -5.08 -12.47 -11.40
CA ALA A 52 -5.22 -11.24 -12.14
C ALA A 52 -6.20 -11.44 -13.30
N GLU A 53 -7.04 -10.44 -13.55
CA GLU A 53 -7.95 -10.40 -14.70
C GLU A 53 -7.18 -10.05 -15.99
N ALA A 54 -7.87 -10.12 -17.14
CA ALA A 54 -7.29 -9.76 -18.44
C ALA A 54 -6.83 -8.30 -18.47
N ASP A 55 -7.61 -7.40 -17.86
CA ASP A 55 -7.18 -6.04 -17.55
C ASP A 55 -6.92 -5.90 -16.04
N PRO A 56 -5.67 -6.02 -15.59
CA PRO A 56 -5.31 -5.96 -14.18
C PRO A 56 -5.06 -4.54 -13.68
N SER A 57 -5.35 -3.50 -14.46
CA SER A 57 -4.95 -2.12 -14.19
C SER A 57 -5.39 -1.64 -12.81
N ALA A 58 -6.64 -1.93 -12.42
CA ALA A 58 -7.16 -1.53 -11.10
C ALA A 58 -6.34 -2.10 -9.93
N ASP A 59 -5.75 -3.29 -10.09
CA ASP A 59 -4.88 -3.89 -9.09
C ASP A 59 -3.48 -3.26 -9.14
N ILE A 60 -2.81 -3.36 -10.31
CA ILE A 60 -1.39 -3.03 -10.46
C ILE A 60 -1.09 -1.53 -10.39
N ASP A 61 -2.08 -0.67 -10.69
CA ASP A 61 -1.97 0.78 -10.54
C ASP A 61 -2.39 1.28 -9.16
N GLY A 62 -2.94 0.38 -8.31
CA GLY A 62 -3.26 0.65 -6.91
C GLY A 62 -4.67 1.18 -6.66
N ASP A 63 -5.53 1.25 -7.66
CA ASP A 63 -6.88 1.82 -7.54
C ASP A 63 -7.78 1.01 -6.59
N ASP A 64 -7.70 -0.33 -6.63
CA ASP A 64 -8.44 -1.19 -5.70
C ASP A 64 -8.02 -0.95 -4.25
N ILE A 65 -6.71 -0.81 -4.03
CA ILE A 65 -6.15 -0.53 -2.71
C ILE A 65 -6.57 0.86 -2.23
N ARG A 66 -6.53 1.88 -3.10
CA ARG A 66 -6.96 3.25 -2.79
C ARG A 66 -8.42 3.28 -2.31
N ARG A 67 -9.32 2.59 -3.01
CA ARG A 67 -10.73 2.48 -2.61
C ARG A 67 -10.89 1.83 -1.24
N LYS A 68 -10.19 0.72 -1.00
CA LYS A 68 -10.21 0.03 0.29
C LYS A 68 -9.65 0.88 1.42
N LEU A 69 -8.56 1.61 1.15
CA LEU A 69 -7.96 2.54 2.10
C LEU A 69 -8.93 3.69 2.43
N CYS A 70 -9.53 4.32 1.41
CA CYS A 70 -10.50 5.40 1.60
C CYS A 70 -11.66 4.97 2.49
N ILE A 71 -12.27 3.82 2.21
CA ILE A 71 -13.35 3.25 3.04
C ILE A 71 -12.86 3.01 4.48
N SER A 72 -11.69 2.41 4.64
CA SER A 72 -11.15 2.08 5.97
C SER A 72 -10.81 3.33 6.78
N ALA A 73 -10.18 4.34 6.15
CA ALA A 73 -9.84 5.61 6.78
C ALA A 73 -11.10 6.40 7.18
N ASN A 74 -12.11 6.45 6.30
CA ASN A 74 -13.37 7.11 6.59
C ASN A 74 -14.08 6.50 7.80
N ILE A 75 -14.06 5.16 7.93
CA ILE A 75 -14.62 4.47 9.08
C ILE A 75 -13.73 4.68 10.32
N ALA A 76 -12.41 4.60 10.19
CA ALA A 76 -11.49 4.73 11.32
C ALA A 76 -11.57 6.09 11.99
N PHE A 77 -11.62 7.15 11.19
CA PHE A 77 -11.45 8.54 11.64
C PHE A 77 -12.75 9.36 11.64
N ASP A 78 -13.91 8.74 11.36
CA ASP A 78 -15.18 9.45 11.13
C ASP A 78 -15.02 10.56 10.09
N ALA A 79 -14.24 10.30 9.03
CA ALA A 79 -13.92 11.24 7.97
C ALA A 79 -14.79 10.99 6.72
N ALA A 80 -14.82 11.98 5.84
CA ALA A 80 -15.34 11.87 4.49
C ALA A 80 -14.23 12.34 3.50
N LEU A 81 -13.26 11.48 3.29
CA LEU A 81 -12.17 11.70 2.33
C LEU A 81 -12.67 11.46 0.91
N GLU A 82 -12.19 12.27 -0.01
CA GLU A 82 -12.39 12.05 -1.43
C GLU A 82 -11.35 11.01 -1.95
N GLU A 83 -11.83 9.89 -2.49
CA GLU A 83 -10.97 8.80 -2.96
C GLU A 83 -9.94 9.28 -3.98
N ALA A 84 -10.37 10.06 -4.98
CA ALA A 84 -9.51 10.53 -6.05
C ALA A 84 -8.36 11.46 -5.60
N ALA A 85 -8.47 12.04 -4.41
CA ALA A 85 -7.44 12.90 -3.84
C ALA A 85 -6.30 12.11 -3.18
N ILE A 86 -6.49 10.82 -2.86
CA ILE A 86 -5.47 10.00 -2.22
C ILE A 86 -4.32 9.70 -3.20
N PRO A 87 -3.08 10.15 -2.93
CA PRO A 87 -1.92 9.84 -3.76
C PRO A 87 -1.74 8.33 -3.89
N THR A 88 -1.61 7.87 -5.14
CA THR A 88 -1.58 6.43 -5.42
C THR A 88 -0.51 6.12 -6.47
N PHE A 89 0.40 5.22 -6.12
CA PHE A 89 1.45 4.72 -7.00
C PHE A 89 1.38 3.20 -7.00
N GLY A 90 1.24 2.61 -8.19
CA GLY A 90 1.19 1.16 -8.38
C GLY A 90 2.58 0.52 -8.50
N ILE A 91 2.57 -0.78 -8.86
CA ILE A 91 3.78 -1.59 -8.95
C ILE A 91 4.34 -1.70 -10.38
N ARG A 92 3.69 -1.12 -11.36
CA ARG A 92 3.99 -1.29 -12.80
C ARG A 92 5.44 -0.96 -13.17
N THR A 93 6.08 -0.08 -12.42
CA THR A 93 7.43 0.43 -12.69
C THR A 93 8.51 -0.23 -11.86
N VAL A 94 8.15 -1.13 -10.96
CA VAL A 94 9.11 -1.92 -10.17
C VAL A 94 9.72 -2.99 -11.08
N THR A 95 11.05 -3.02 -11.16
CA THR A 95 11.81 -3.95 -12.02
C THR A 95 12.53 -5.02 -11.21
N ALA A 96 12.98 -6.09 -11.87
CA ALA A 96 13.82 -7.11 -11.23
C ALA A 96 15.12 -6.51 -10.67
N ALA A 97 15.69 -5.50 -11.32
CA ALA A 97 16.88 -4.81 -10.84
C ALA A 97 16.63 -4.07 -9.51
N ASP A 98 15.45 -3.44 -9.36
CA ASP A 98 15.06 -2.80 -8.10
C ASP A 98 14.92 -3.86 -7.00
N ILE A 99 14.24 -4.97 -7.29
CA ILE A 99 14.07 -6.06 -6.33
C ILE A 99 15.42 -6.64 -5.90
N ALA A 100 16.36 -6.84 -6.82
CA ALA A 100 17.70 -7.32 -6.49
C ALA A 100 18.44 -6.33 -5.57
N ALA A 101 18.33 -5.03 -5.83
CA ALA A 101 18.91 -3.99 -4.98
C ALA A 101 18.28 -4.01 -3.57
N PHE A 102 16.97 -4.13 -3.46
CA PHE A 102 16.27 -4.20 -2.16
C PHE A 102 16.69 -5.42 -1.35
N LYS A 103 16.72 -6.60 -2.00
CA LYS A 103 17.20 -7.85 -1.38
C LYS A 103 18.62 -7.73 -0.84
N SER A 104 19.54 -7.10 -1.60
CA SER A 104 20.93 -6.93 -1.17
C SER A 104 21.08 -6.08 0.10
N HIS A 105 20.08 -5.26 0.42
CA HIS A 105 20.01 -4.45 1.63
C HIS A 105 19.06 -5.00 2.71
N GLY A 106 18.55 -6.22 2.53
CA GLY A 106 17.68 -6.89 3.52
C GLY A 106 16.24 -6.44 3.51
N PHE A 107 15.76 -5.83 2.41
CA PHE A 107 14.38 -5.38 2.28
C PHE A 107 13.56 -6.23 1.32
N ALA A 108 12.25 -6.34 1.60
CA ALA A 108 11.25 -6.77 0.66
C ALA A 108 10.45 -5.55 0.16
N CYS A 109 9.93 -5.59 -1.07
CA CYS A 109 9.05 -4.57 -1.59
C CYS A 109 7.60 -5.06 -1.56
N LYS A 110 6.70 -4.24 -1.01
CA LYS A 110 5.26 -4.52 -0.93
C LYS A 110 4.47 -3.29 -1.37
N LEU A 111 3.30 -3.48 -2.00
CA LEU A 111 2.38 -2.38 -2.24
C LEU A 111 1.56 -2.16 -0.97
N LEU A 112 1.81 -1.06 -0.28
CA LEU A 112 1.17 -0.74 0.98
C LEU A 112 0.18 0.41 0.85
N ALA A 113 -0.91 0.31 1.59
CA ALA A 113 -1.80 1.41 1.91
C ALA A 113 -1.50 1.92 3.31
N ARG A 114 -1.56 3.21 3.52
CA ARG A 114 -1.45 3.83 4.84
C ARG A 114 -2.37 5.03 4.94
N ALA A 115 -3.11 5.14 6.05
CA ALA A 115 -3.79 6.36 6.45
C ALA A 115 -3.58 6.59 7.94
N GLU A 116 -3.30 7.82 8.31
CA GLU A 116 -3.01 8.25 9.68
C GLU A 116 -3.82 9.49 10.01
N SER A 117 -4.37 9.52 11.23
CA SER A 117 -5.00 10.72 11.77
C SER A 117 -3.92 11.75 12.07
N ALA A 118 -4.11 12.98 11.60
CA ALA A 118 -3.24 14.11 11.87
C ALA A 118 -4.04 15.25 12.51
N GLN A 119 -3.33 16.23 13.09
CA GLN A 119 -3.98 17.34 13.78
C GLN A 119 -4.96 18.10 12.89
N ASP A 120 -4.61 18.33 11.63
CA ASP A 120 -5.37 19.16 10.70
C ASP A 120 -6.05 18.34 9.57
N GLY A 121 -6.14 17.01 9.72
CA GLY A 121 -6.74 16.16 8.69
C GLY A 121 -6.30 14.71 8.75
N VAL A 122 -6.19 14.09 7.59
CA VAL A 122 -5.74 12.70 7.43
C VAL A 122 -4.60 12.67 6.43
N CYS A 123 -3.48 12.04 6.79
CA CYS A 123 -2.47 11.65 5.82
C CYS A 123 -2.86 10.29 5.24
N ALA A 124 -2.99 10.17 3.92
CA ALA A 124 -3.32 8.88 3.28
C ALA A 124 -2.58 8.72 1.95
N TYR A 125 -2.09 7.51 1.68
CA TYR A 125 -1.39 7.19 0.44
C TYR A 125 -1.37 5.68 0.16
N VAL A 126 -1.11 5.33 -1.11
CA VAL A 126 -0.85 3.97 -1.58
C VAL A 126 0.42 4.00 -2.42
N GLU A 127 1.41 3.19 -2.05
CA GLU A 127 2.67 3.16 -2.80
C GLU A 127 3.46 1.86 -2.55
N PRO A 128 4.38 1.48 -3.47
CA PRO A 128 5.39 0.48 -3.19
C PRO A 128 6.28 0.95 -2.04
N ALA A 129 6.39 0.13 -1.01
CA ALA A 129 7.18 0.41 0.18
C ALA A 129 8.21 -0.68 0.43
N LEU A 130 9.38 -0.30 0.93
CA LEU A 130 10.38 -1.24 1.40
C LEU A 130 10.13 -1.58 2.86
N VAL A 131 10.04 -2.87 3.14
CA VAL A 131 9.79 -3.41 4.49
C VAL A 131 10.97 -4.26 4.91
N GLY A 132 11.39 -4.12 6.16
CA GLY A 132 12.49 -4.89 6.73
C GLY A 132 12.14 -6.36 6.89
N ALA A 133 13.15 -7.22 6.98
CA ALA A 133 12.95 -8.67 7.10
C ALA A 133 12.15 -9.06 8.37
N ASP A 134 12.19 -8.25 9.41
CA ASP A 134 11.50 -8.48 10.68
C ASP A 134 10.05 -7.93 10.69
N ASP A 135 9.66 -7.18 9.66
CA ASP A 135 8.29 -6.65 9.55
C ASP A 135 7.30 -7.75 9.16
N LEU A 136 6.10 -7.70 9.74
CA LEU A 136 5.05 -8.68 9.42
C LEU A 136 4.68 -8.65 7.94
N GLU A 137 4.73 -7.50 7.30
CA GLU A 137 4.46 -7.28 5.88
C GLU A 137 5.44 -8.05 4.98
N ALA A 138 6.72 -8.15 5.38
CA ALA A 138 7.72 -8.90 4.62
C ALA A 138 7.38 -10.39 4.54
N ALA A 139 6.82 -10.93 5.61
CA ALA A 139 6.47 -12.35 5.73
C ALA A 139 5.16 -12.73 5.02
N VAL A 140 4.37 -11.79 4.53
CA VAL A 140 3.09 -12.08 3.87
C VAL A 140 3.31 -12.70 2.48
N PRO A 141 2.98 -13.99 2.27
CA PRO A 141 3.29 -14.69 1.03
C PRO A 141 2.14 -14.59 0.01
N ALA A 142 2.46 -14.84 -1.24
CA ALA A 142 1.52 -15.08 -2.34
C ALA A 142 0.38 -14.05 -2.37
N ASN A 143 -0.87 -14.50 -2.50
CA ASN A 143 -2.06 -13.66 -2.60
C ASN A 143 -2.72 -13.33 -1.25
N PHE A 144 -2.00 -13.45 -0.15
CA PHE A 144 -2.51 -13.11 1.17
C PHE A 144 -2.47 -11.61 1.42
N ASN A 145 -3.38 -11.17 2.31
CA ASN A 145 -3.50 -9.80 2.76
C ASN A 145 -3.11 -9.68 4.24
N LEU A 146 -2.67 -8.51 4.64
CA LEU A 146 -2.41 -8.13 6.02
C LEU A 146 -2.99 -6.74 6.25
N ILE A 147 -4.06 -6.64 7.05
CA ILE A 147 -4.66 -5.36 7.43
C ILE A 147 -4.21 -5.02 8.84
N THR A 148 -3.71 -3.82 9.03
CA THR A 148 -3.17 -3.34 10.30
C THR A 148 -3.94 -2.12 10.76
N TYR A 149 -4.27 -2.08 12.04
CA TYR A 149 -4.82 -0.92 12.75
C TYR A 149 -3.89 -0.57 13.91
N GLU A 150 -3.59 0.69 14.07
CA GLU A 150 -2.84 1.21 15.21
C GLU A 150 -3.77 2.04 16.09
N ALA A 151 -3.75 1.78 17.37
CA ALA A 151 -4.57 2.46 18.35
C ALA A 151 -3.72 2.93 19.54
N GLU A 152 -4.15 4.00 20.19
CA GLU A 152 -3.35 4.70 21.23
C GLU A 152 -2.89 3.78 22.38
N LYS A 153 -3.76 2.89 22.85
CA LYS A 153 -3.52 2.02 24.00
C LYS A 153 -3.33 0.56 23.63
N LEU A 154 -4.13 0.08 22.66
CA LEU A 154 -4.05 -1.31 22.18
C LEU A 154 -2.81 -1.55 21.31
N GLY A 155 -2.19 -0.47 20.81
CA GLY A 155 -1.09 -0.56 19.87
C GLY A 155 -1.50 -1.18 18.54
N ARG A 156 -0.55 -1.85 17.90
CA ARG A 156 -0.72 -2.44 16.58
C ARG A 156 -1.49 -3.75 16.65
N GLN A 157 -2.57 -3.82 15.87
CA GLN A 157 -3.41 -5.01 15.68
C GLN A 157 -3.38 -5.41 14.20
N SER A 158 -2.95 -6.62 13.89
CA SER A 158 -2.82 -7.09 12.51
C SER A 158 -3.74 -8.27 12.24
N PHE A 159 -4.37 -8.29 11.07
CA PHE A 159 -5.32 -9.31 10.62
C PHE A 159 -4.85 -9.88 9.29
N TYR A 160 -4.37 -11.10 9.34
CA TYR A 160 -3.82 -11.83 8.21
C TYR A 160 -4.83 -12.82 7.66
N GLY A 161 -4.91 -12.94 6.33
CA GLY A 161 -5.75 -13.94 5.68
C GLY A 161 -5.94 -13.69 4.19
N GLN A 162 -6.74 -14.53 3.56
CA GLN A 162 -7.12 -14.37 2.16
C GLN A 162 -8.19 -13.28 2.02
N GLY A 163 -7.93 -12.27 1.18
CA GLY A 163 -8.86 -11.18 0.89
C GLY A 163 -9.88 -11.52 -0.20
N ALA A 164 -9.60 -12.54 -1.01
CA ALA A 164 -10.45 -12.99 -2.11
C ALA A 164 -10.51 -14.52 -2.16
N GLY A 165 -11.44 -15.04 -2.97
CA GLY A 165 -11.65 -16.47 -3.16
C GLY A 165 -13.06 -16.91 -2.75
N ARG A 166 -13.45 -18.09 -3.20
CA ARG A 166 -14.83 -18.63 -3.06
C ARG A 166 -15.31 -18.63 -1.60
N PHE A 167 -14.54 -19.22 -0.70
CA PHE A 167 -14.94 -19.36 0.70
C PHE A 167 -14.80 -18.06 1.50
N PRO A 168 -13.71 -17.30 1.42
CA PRO A 168 -13.61 -16.01 2.10
C PRO A 168 -14.72 -15.04 1.69
N THR A 169 -15.06 -14.96 0.40
CA THR A 169 -16.15 -14.11 -0.09
C THR A 169 -17.51 -14.57 0.44
N ALA A 170 -17.82 -15.87 0.36
CA ALA A 170 -19.07 -16.43 0.87
C ALA A 170 -19.22 -16.22 2.39
N SER A 171 -18.13 -16.39 3.16
CA SER A 171 -18.12 -16.13 4.60
C SER A 171 -18.46 -14.68 4.94
N ASN A 172 -17.93 -13.70 4.17
CA ASN A 172 -18.27 -12.31 4.38
C ASN A 172 -19.73 -12.00 4.05
N VAL A 173 -20.28 -12.58 2.97
CA VAL A 173 -21.72 -12.45 2.64
C VAL A 173 -22.59 -12.97 3.78
N VAL A 174 -22.29 -14.15 4.32
CA VAL A 174 -23.03 -14.72 5.47
C VAL A 174 -22.89 -13.81 6.69
N GLN A 175 -21.69 -13.30 6.98
CA GLN A 175 -21.46 -12.37 8.09
C GLN A 175 -22.30 -11.09 7.93
N ASP A 176 -22.38 -10.54 6.73
CA ASP A 176 -23.18 -9.34 6.46
C ASP A 176 -24.67 -9.60 6.64
N CYS A 177 -25.17 -10.75 6.18
CA CYS A 177 -26.55 -11.17 6.44
C CYS A 177 -26.86 -11.26 7.94
N LEU A 178 -25.99 -11.91 8.72
CA LEU A 178 -26.15 -12.00 10.18
C LEU A 178 -26.11 -10.64 10.85
N THR A 179 -25.26 -9.74 10.36
CA THR A 179 -25.14 -8.36 10.86
C THR A 179 -26.45 -7.59 10.64
N VAL A 180 -27.03 -7.68 9.45
CA VAL A 180 -28.33 -7.05 9.13
C VAL A 180 -29.46 -7.64 9.97
N LEU A 181 -29.53 -8.97 10.10
CA LEU A 181 -30.54 -9.65 10.91
C LEU A 181 -30.46 -9.30 12.40
N SER A 182 -29.27 -8.93 12.89
CA SER A 182 -29.11 -8.45 14.28
C SER A 182 -29.56 -6.99 14.47
N GLY A 183 -30.10 -6.35 13.45
CA GLY A 183 -30.55 -4.96 13.48
C GLY A 183 -29.42 -3.94 13.41
N LYS A 184 -28.17 -4.38 13.16
CA LYS A 184 -27.04 -3.48 13.01
C LYS A 184 -27.09 -2.78 11.66
N ARG A 185 -26.88 -1.46 11.66
CA ARG A 185 -26.73 -0.64 10.46
C ARG A 185 -25.27 -0.66 9.97
N GLY A 186 -25.01 -0.07 8.80
CA GLY A 186 -23.69 -0.05 8.20
C GLY A 186 -22.58 0.57 9.09
N PHE A 187 -21.36 0.57 8.58
CA PHE A 187 -20.18 1.04 9.31
C PHE A 187 -20.08 2.57 9.41
N TYR A 188 -20.67 3.29 8.47
CA TYR A 188 -20.63 4.75 8.47
C TYR A 188 -21.53 5.32 9.56
N THR A 189 -21.06 6.35 10.23
CA THR A 189 -21.79 7.08 11.27
C THR A 189 -22.24 8.44 10.73
N ASP A 190 -23.25 9.04 11.37
CA ASP A 190 -23.68 10.42 11.09
C ASP A 190 -22.61 11.45 11.52
N LYS A 191 -21.48 10.99 12.08
CA LYS A 191 -20.36 11.84 12.53
C LYS A 191 -19.33 12.09 11.43
N ALA A 192 -19.41 11.39 10.29
CA ALA A 192 -18.45 11.58 9.21
C ALA A 192 -18.47 13.04 8.74
N ALA A 193 -17.31 13.68 8.78
CA ALA A 193 -17.12 15.07 8.37
C ALA A 193 -16.07 15.15 7.27
N PRO A 194 -16.17 16.13 6.35
CA PRO A 194 -15.11 16.38 5.40
C PRO A 194 -13.78 16.56 6.13
N ALA A 195 -12.76 15.83 5.69
CA ALA A 195 -11.41 15.93 6.23
C ALA A 195 -10.42 16.27 5.11
N ALA A 196 -9.50 17.18 5.39
CA ALA A 196 -8.45 17.52 4.46
C ALA A 196 -7.43 16.37 4.39
N LEU A 197 -6.94 16.08 3.17
CA LEU A 197 -5.72 15.31 3.03
C LEU A 197 -4.53 16.23 3.33
N VAL A 198 -3.70 15.81 4.27
CA VAL A 198 -2.50 16.55 4.68
C VAL A 198 -1.25 15.72 4.38
N GLY A 199 -0.10 16.40 4.26
CA GLY A 199 1.19 15.73 4.12
C GLY A 199 1.53 14.92 5.38
N GLY A 200 2.14 13.74 5.17
CA GLY A 200 2.68 12.93 6.26
C GLY A 200 4.06 13.41 6.69
N GLU A 201 4.65 12.69 7.65
CA GLU A 201 6.04 12.91 8.04
C GLU A 201 6.99 12.65 6.87
N ALA A 202 8.15 13.30 6.89
CA ALA A 202 9.19 13.07 5.88
C ALA A 202 9.75 11.65 6.02
N HIS A 203 9.78 10.91 4.92
CA HIS A 203 10.32 9.55 4.87
C HIS A 203 11.46 9.46 3.85
N PRO A 204 12.41 8.52 4.03
CA PRO A 204 13.41 8.25 3.02
C PRO A 204 12.78 7.61 1.78
N TYR A 205 13.29 8.00 0.60
CA TYR A 205 12.83 7.48 -0.69
C TYR A 205 13.96 6.74 -1.40
N TYR A 206 13.60 5.65 -2.06
CA TYR A 206 14.45 5.04 -3.07
C TYR A 206 14.23 5.74 -4.41
N VAL A 207 15.33 6.21 -5.01
CA VAL A 207 15.29 6.89 -6.30
C VAL A 207 16.19 6.15 -7.29
N ARG A 208 15.60 5.65 -8.38
CA ARG A 208 16.34 5.15 -9.53
C ARG A 208 16.46 6.25 -10.58
N THR A 209 17.68 6.56 -10.97
CA THR A 209 17.96 7.56 -12.01
C THR A 209 18.93 7.00 -13.04
N ALA A 210 18.76 7.38 -14.31
CA ALA A 210 19.71 7.13 -15.36
C ALA A 210 20.52 8.41 -15.60
N LEU A 211 21.86 8.33 -15.50
CA LEU A 211 22.73 9.41 -15.90
C LEU A 211 23.09 9.24 -17.38
N ILE A 212 22.78 10.23 -18.18
CA ILE A 212 23.21 10.31 -19.57
C ILE A 212 24.53 11.08 -19.58
N GLY A 213 25.66 10.38 -19.76
CA GLY A 213 26.98 10.99 -19.95
C GLY A 213 27.03 11.76 -21.26
N LYS A 214 27.79 12.89 -21.32
CA LYS A 214 27.89 13.75 -22.50
C LYS A 214 28.54 13.06 -23.71
N ASP A 215 29.24 11.94 -23.53
CA ASP A 215 30.05 11.30 -24.59
C ASP A 215 29.83 9.79 -24.80
N ARG A 216 29.02 9.11 -23.99
CA ARG A 216 28.60 7.71 -24.21
C ARG A 216 27.30 7.43 -23.47
N CYS A 217 26.38 6.66 -24.08
CA CYS A 217 25.20 6.09 -23.43
C CYS A 217 25.59 4.95 -22.48
N ASP A 218 26.36 5.24 -21.45
CA ASP A 218 26.60 4.28 -20.38
C ASP A 218 25.50 4.49 -19.33
N PHE A 219 24.53 3.59 -19.30
CA PHE A 219 23.50 3.56 -18.28
C PHE A 219 24.11 3.10 -16.95
N HIS A 220 24.49 4.05 -16.11
CA HIS A 220 24.79 3.75 -14.72
C HIS A 220 23.52 3.97 -13.90
N THR A 221 23.00 2.90 -13.34
CA THR A 221 21.91 2.99 -12.37
C THR A 221 22.54 3.29 -11.02
N PHE A 222 22.27 4.46 -10.45
CA PHE A 222 22.66 4.82 -9.09
C PHE A 222 21.46 4.61 -8.17
N HIS A 223 21.65 3.85 -7.12
CA HIS A 223 20.68 3.72 -6.04
C HIS A 223 21.08 4.72 -4.96
N ILE A 224 20.27 5.74 -4.78
CA ILE A 224 20.52 6.79 -3.77
C ILE A 224 19.33 6.77 -2.81
N ILE A 225 19.62 6.56 -1.53
CA ILE A 225 18.65 6.74 -0.45
C ILE A 225 18.76 8.20 0.00
N PHE A 226 17.72 8.97 -0.25
CA PHE A 226 17.63 10.35 0.18
C PHE A 226 16.60 10.51 1.30
N THR A 227 16.97 11.28 2.31
CA THR A 227 16.02 11.87 3.24
C THR A 227 15.62 13.22 2.65
N PHE A 228 14.41 13.33 2.12
CA PHE A 228 13.97 14.56 1.46
C PHE A 228 13.18 15.47 2.40
N PHE A 229 13.66 16.68 2.55
CA PHE A 229 12.84 17.86 2.82
C PHE A 229 12.22 18.35 1.50
N CYS A 230 11.00 18.85 1.53
CA CYS A 230 10.15 19.26 0.41
C CYS A 230 10.71 20.41 -0.48
N GLU A 231 12.01 20.60 -0.62
CA GLU A 231 12.63 21.77 -1.27
C GLU A 231 13.22 21.53 -2.68
N ILE A 232 13.09 20.35 -3.28
CA ILE A 232 13.70 20.08 -4.61
C ILE A 232 12.89 20.59 -5.80
N LEU A 233 11.95 21.48 -5.62
CA LEU A 233 11.23 22.13 -6.73
C LEU A 233 12.05 23.20 -7.51
N GLN A 234 13.32 23.40 -7.23
CA GLN A 234 14.11 24.49 -7.84
C GLN A 234 15.12 24.09 -8.93
N TYR A 235 15.25 22.85 -9.35
CA TYR A 235 16.18 22.47 -10.42
C TYR A 235 15.48 21.90 -11.65
N PRO A 236 15.34 22.68 -12.74
CA PRO A 236 14.59 22.27 -13.94
C PRO A 236 15.26 21.16 -14.77
N LEU A 237 16.50 20.76 -14.47
CA LEU A 237 17.24 19.72 -15.21
C LEU A 237 16.97 18.28 -14.73
N LEU A 238 16.30 18.08 -13.62
CA LEU A 238 15.95 16.77 -13.07
C LEU A 238 14.56 16.26 -13.48
N TYR A 239 13.75 17.08 -14.13
CA TYR A 239 12.34 16.78 -14.43
C TYR A 239 12.09 15.79 -15.56
N THR A 240 13.10 15.42 -16.35
CA THR A 240 12.84 14.63 -17.58
C THR A 240 12.98 13.11 -17.40
N ILE A 241 13.43 12.62 -16.25
CA ILE A 241 13.71 11.16 -16.05
C ILE A 241 13.31 10.68 -14.66
N MET A 242 12.21 11.16 -14.11
CA MET A 242 11.70 10.60 -12.86
C MET A 242 10.64 9.54 -13.17
N GLY A 243 11.04 8.29 -13.10
CA GLY A 243 10.09 7.20 -12.88
C GLY A 243 9.45 7.35 -11.47
N PRO A 244 8.34 6.68 -11.20
CA PRO A 244 7.63 6.83 -9.94
C PRO A 244 8.53 6.49 -8.76
N PHE A 245 8.39 7.28 -7.73
CA PHE A 245 9.14 7.16 -6.48
C PHE A 245 8.68 5.94 -5.71
N THR A 246 9.61 5.22 -5.14
CA THR A 246 9.33 4.14 -4.18
C THR A 246 9.74 4.62 -2.78
N ARG A 247 8.81 4.64 -1.86
CA ARG A 247 9.02 5.09 -0.48
C ARG A 247 9.69 4.01 0.35
N LEU A 248 10.72 4.37 1.09
CA LEU A 248 11.33 3.49 2.08
C LEU A 248 10.64 3.72 3.43
N TYR A 249 10.01 2.68 3.96
CA TYR A 249 9.52 2.69 5.33
C TYR A 249 10.65 2.15 6.22
N LEU A 250 11.33 3.04 6.94
CA LEU A 250 12.20 2.63 8.03
C LEU A 250 11.40 2.83 9.32
N PRO A 251 11.26 1.81 10.17
CA PRO A 251 10.66 2.00 11.48
C PRO A 251 11.51 2.96 12.32
N PRO A 252 10.88 3.65 13.29
CA PRO A 252 11.57 4.58 14.19
C PRO A 252 12.68 3.93 14.98
#